data_49d1eb871302916fc9a1253ee12bf8ed
#
_entry.id   49d1eb871302916fc9a1253ee12bf8ed
#
_cell.length_a   1.000
_cell.length_b   1.000
_cell.length_c   1.000
_cell.angle_alpha   90.00
_cell.angle_beta   90.00
_cell.angle_gamma   90.00
#
_symmetry.space_group_name_H-M   'P 1'
#
loop_
_entity.id
_entity.type
_entity.pdbx_description
1 polymer ?
#
loop_
_entity_poly.entity_id
_entity_poly.type
_entity_poly.pdbx_seq_one_letter_code
_entity_poly.pdbx_strand_id
1 'polypeptide(L)'
;MVSHMKDEYKIKWEEAERELQEIKQWIDSGRNKFDSKTRYLISYAVIKASGTVEVVFKKIIYDFLSENVKEETAFYIEKMILDSSCNPNVGNMSNILQNISADLRRVFDDMVKQSGKKDKINSLVQLRNDFAHGECITVSIET
;
A
#
# COMPACT_ATOMS: atom_id res chain seq x y z
N MET A 1 -3.88 -6.30 17.01
CA MET A 1 -4.66 -6.23 15.75
C MET A 1 -4.04 -7.02 14.58
N VAL A 2 -2.76 -7.38 14.64
CA VAL A 2 -2.07 -8.21 13.62
C VAL A 2 -2.38 -9.71 13.77
N SER A 3 -3.05 -10.15 14.84
CA SER A 3 -3.27 -11.57 15.16
C SER A 3 -4.33 -12.28 14.30
N HIS A 4 -5.02 -11.59 13.40
CA HIS A 4 -6.05 -12.18 12.52
C HIS A 4 -5.78 -11.94 11.04
N MET A 5 -4.64 -11.36 10.68
CA MET A 5 -4.19 -11.31 9.29
C MET A 5 -3.76 -12.71 8.86
N LYS A 6 -4.30 -13.19 7.72
CA LYS A 6 -3.81 -14.44 7.13
C LYS A 6 -2.29 -14.36 6.96
N ASP A 7 -1.59 -15.44 7.23
CA ASP A 7 -0.11 -15.49 7.19
C ASP A 7 0.45 -14.98 5.86
N GLU A 8 -0.27 -15.20 4.76
CA GLU A 8 0.11 -14.73 3.43
C GLU A 8 0.27 -13.19 3.35
N TYR A 9 -0.64 -12.42 3.96
CA TYR A 9 -0.55 -10.96 3.94
C TYR A 9 0.56 -10.47 4.85
N LYS A 10 0.72 -11.13 5.98
CA LYS A 10 1.78 -10.83 6.93
C LYS A 10 3.15 -11.05 6.32
N ILE A 11 3.37 -12.19 5.67
CA ILE A 11 4.63 -12.50 4.97
C ILE A 11 4.94 -11.43 3.92
N LYS A 12 3.97 -11.08 3.08
CA LYS A 12 4.15 -10.07 2.04
C LYS A 12 4.49 -8.69 2.61
N TRP A 13 3.86 -8.33 3.71
CA TRP A 13 4.15 -7.07 4.40
C TRP A 13 5.54 -7.07 5.01
N GLU A 14 5.92 -8.14 5.73
CA GLU A 14 7.23 -8.28 6.36
C GLU A 14 8.37 -8.32 5.33
N GLU A 15 8.17 -8.95 4.17
CA GLU A 15 9.13 -8.91 3.07
C GLU A 15 9.36 -7.48 2.57
N ALA A 16 8.29 -6.71 2.37
CA ALA A 16 8.39 -5.32 1.97
C ALA A 16 9.11 -4.47 3.03
N GLU A 17 8.76 -4.62 4.30
CA GLU A 17 9.44 -3.90 5.40
C GLU A 17 10.93 -4.20 5.45
N ARG A 18 11.32 -5.46 5.32
CA ARG A 18 12.74 -5.87 5.30
C ARG A 18 13.49 -5.21 4.15
N GLU A 19 12.94 -5.27 2.95
CA GLU A 19 13.55 -4.69 1.76
C GLU A 19 13.71 -3.16 1.88
N LEU A 20 12.68 -2.48 2.40
CA LEU A 20 12.74 -1.03 2.64
C LEU A 20 13.79 -0.68 3.69
N GLN A 21 13.93 -1.49 4.74
CA GLN A 21 14.97 -1.29 5.76
C GLN A 21 16.38 -1.51 5.21
N GLU A 22 16.59 -2.51 4.37
CA GLU A 22 17.87 -2.73 3.70
C GLU A 22 18.27 -1.52 2.85
N ILE A 23 17.32 -0.96 2.07
CA ILE A 23 17.54 0.25 1.28
C ILE A 23 17.91 1.42 2.19
N LYS A 24 17.17 1.63 3.26
CA LYS A 24 17.43 2.71 4.22
C LYS A 24 18.82 2.57 4.86
N GLN A 25 19.18 1.39 5.31
CA GLN A 25 20.50 1.13 5.90
C GLN A 25 21.63 1.41 4.91
N TRP A 26 21.47 1.02 3.65
CA TRP A 26 22.47 1.31 2.62
C TRP A 26 22.62 2.82 2.38
N ILE A 27 21.51 3.56 2.28
CA ILE A 27 21.51 5.01 2.09
C ILE A 27 22.19 5.72 3.26
N ASP A 28 21.90 5.29 4.48
CA ASP A 28 22.42 5.90 5.71
C ASP A 28 23.89 5.54 5.97
N SER A 29 24.46 4.58 5.25
CA SER A 29 25.84 4.11 5.42
C SER A 29 26.86 5.03 4.76
N GLY A 30 27.78 5.62 5.54
CA GLY A 30 28.88 6.41 5.03
C GLY A 30 28.43 7.59 4.17
N ARG A 31 28.89 7.64 2.90
CA ARG A 31 28.55 8.70 1.93
C ARG A 31 27.47 8.31 0.93
N ASN A 32 26.80 7.17 1.10
CA ASN A 32 25.83 6.65 0.14
C ASN A 32 24.67 7.63 -0.13
N LYS A 33 24.27 8.42 0.87
CA LYS A 33 23.25 9.46 0.69
C LYS A 33 23.57 10.51 -0.38
N PHE A 34 24.84 10.66 -0.74
CA PHE A 34 25.32 11.58 -1.79
C PHE A 34 25.53 10.87 -3.13
N ASP A 35 25.35 9.52 -3.18
CA ASP A 35 25.43 8.77 -4.41
C ASP A 35 24.22 9.11 -5.31
N SER A 36 24.50 9.34 -6.61
CA SER A 36 23.45 9.62 -7.59
C SER A 36 22.42 8.50 -7.72
N LYS A 37 22.77 7.27 -7.36
CA LYS A 37 21.86 6.11 -7.38
C LYS A 37 20.84 6.11 -6.24
N THR A 38 21.09 6.88 -5.18
CA THR A 38 20.15 6.97 -4.03
C THR A 38 18.76 7.38 -4.46
N ARG A 39 18.64 8.31 -5.41
CA ARG A 39 17.34 8.72 -5.96
C ARG A 39 16.55 7.57 -6.59
N TYR A 40 17.23 6.64 -7.27
CA TYR A 40 16.58 5.48 -7.88
C TYR A 40 16.11 4.49 -6.81
N LEU A 41 16.88 4.30 -5.75
CA LEU A 41 16.51 3.46 -4.63
C LEU A 41 15.33 4.03 -3.85
N ILE A 42 15.27 5.34 -3.67
CA ILE A 42 14.13 6.01 -3.03
C ILE A 42 12.87 5.86 -3.91
N SER A 43 12.98 6.07 -5.22
CA SER A 43 11.87 5.86 -6.15
C SER A 43 11.35 4.43 -6.09
N TYR A 44 12.25 3.45 -6.09
CA TYR A 44 11.90 2.05 -5.93
C TYR A 44 11.20 1.79 -4.59
N ALA A 45 11.73 2.34 -3.49
CA ALA A 45 11.13 2.18 -2.16
C ALA A 45 9.69 2.73 -2.11
N VAL A 46 9.44 3.88 -2.71
CA VAL A 46 8.09 4.47 -2.82
C VAL A 46 7.15 3.57 -3.62
N ILE A 47 7.58 3.08 -4.76
CA ILE A 47 6.79 2.18 -5.61
C ILE A 47 6.51 0.86 -4.87
N LYS A 48 7.50 0.29 -4.21
CA LYS A 48 7.36 -0.95 -3.44
C LYS A 48 6.39 -0.78 -2.29
N ALA A 49 6.53 0.28 -1.49
CA ALA A 49 5.66 0.54 -0.35
C ALA A 49 4.19 0.74 -0.80
N SER A 50 3.96 1.62 -1.77
CA SER A 50 2.62 1.90 -2.30
C SER A 50 1.99 0.66 -2.94
N GLY A 51 2.76 -0.09 -3.74
CA GLY A 51 2.30 -1.33 -4.37
C GLY A 51 1.95 -2.41 -3.35
N THR A 52 2.70 -2.52 -2.25
CA THR A 52 2.40 -3.46 -1.18
C THR A 52 1.08 -3.12 -0.48
N VAL A 53 0.85 -1.85 -0.16
CA VAL A 53 -0.43 -1.39 0.41
C VAL A 53 -1.59 -1.75 -0.52
N GLU A 54 -1.47 -1.45 -1.82
CA GLU A 54 -2.51 -1.75 -2.81
C GLU A 54 -2.81 -3.25 -2.87
N VAL A 55 -1.80 -4.08 -3.03
CA VAL A 55 -1.98 -5.53 -3.19
C VAL A 55 -2.57 -6.16 -1.94
N VAL A 56 -2.08 -5.81 -0.75
CA VAL A 56 -2.59 -6.36 0.52
C VAL A 56 -4.03 -5.92 0.74
N PHE A 57 -4.34 -4.65 0.53
CA PHE A 57 -5.70 -4.13 0.66
C PHE A 57 -6.69 -4.86 -0.25
N LYS A 58 -6.38 -4.95 -1.54
CA LYS A 58 -7.22 -5.66 -2.52
C LYS A 58 -7.43 -7.13 -2.15
N LYS A 59 -6.37 -7.80 -1.72
CA LYS A 59 -6.43 -9.21 -1.38
C LYS A 59 -7.29 -9.48 -0.16
N ILE A 60 -7.21 -8.64 0.87
CA ILE A 60 -8.09 -8.71 2.04
C ILE A 60 -9.56 -8.56 1.63
N ILE A 61 -9.86 -7.60 0.76
CA ILE A 61 -11.24 -7.38 0.28
C ILE A 61 -11.71 -8.57 -0.56
N TYR A 62 -10.89 -9.04 -1.49
CA TYR A 62 -11.22 -10.21 -2.31
C TYR A 62 -11.54 -11.42 -1.45
N ASP A 63 -10.70 -11.76 -0.49
CA ASP A 63 -10.91 -12.91 0.39
C ASP A 63 -12.18 -12.76 1.22
N PHE A 64 -12.44 -11.56 1.73
CA PHE A 64 -13.67 -11.29 2.49
C PHE A 64 -14.93 -11.45 1.63
N LEU A 65 -14.93 -10.94 0.40
CA LEU A 65 -16.11 -10.99 -0.48
C LEU A 65 -16.30 -12.34 -1.16
N SER A 66 -15.22 -13.11 -1.40
CA SER A 66 -15.29 -14.39 -2.08
C SER A 66 -15.55 -15.58 -1.15
N GLU A 67 -15.66 -15.34 0.15
CA GLU A 67 -15.95 -16.40 1.12
C GLU A 67 -17.37 -16.96 0.93
N ASN A 68 -17.48 -18.28 0.76
CA ASN A 68 -18.75 -19.00 0.62
C ASN A 68 -19.65 -18.53 -0.55
N VAL A 69 -19.08 -18.01 -1.62
CA VAL A 69 -19.79 -17.64 -2.85
C VAL A 69 -19.61 -18.69 -3.95
N LYS A 70 -20.46 -18.61 -4.98
CA LYS A 70 -20.30 -19.45 -6.18
C LYS A 70 -19.03 -19.09 -6.95
N GLU A 71 -18.48 -20.04 -7.69
CA GLU A 71 -17.25 -19.87 -8.47
C GLU A 71 -17.35 -18.68 -9.45
N GLU A 72 -18.47 -18.54 -10.15
CA GLU A 72 -18.68 -17.42 -11.07
C GLU A 72 -18.69 -16.06 -10.36
N THR A 73 -19.23 -16.02 -9.13
CA THR A 73 -19.20 -14.81 -8.30
C THR A 73 -17.79 -14.48 -7.83
N ALA A 74 -17.03 -15.48 -7.39
CA ALA A 74 -15.63 -15.32 -7.00
C ALA A 74 -14.80 -14.81 -8.19
N PHE A 75 -14.99 -15.35 -9.38
CA PHE A 75 -14.32 -14.90 -10.60
C PHE A 75 -14.66 -13.44 -10.93
N TYR A 76 -15.92 -13.04 -10.82
CA TYR A 76 -16.33 -11.67 -11.03
C TYR A 76 -15.67 -10.70 -10.02
N ILE A 77 -15.65 -11.08 -8.74
CA ILE A 77 -15.00 -10.30 -7.69
C ILE A 77 -13.49 -10.16 -7.96
N GLU A 78 -12.83 -11.24 -8.38
CA GLU A 78 -11.43 -11.22 -8.78
C GLU A 78 -11.16 -10.15 -9.85
N LYS A 79 -11.96 -10.17 -10.92
CA LYS A 79 -11.85 -9.18 -12.01
C LYS A 79 -12.09 -7.76 -11.54
N MET A 80 -13.07 -7.55 -10.68
CA MET A 80 -13.45 -6.22 -10.21
C MET A 80 -12.48 -5.66 -9.14
N ILE A 81 -11.86 -6.51 -8.35
CA ILE A 81 -11.00 -6.10 -7.22
C ILE A 81 -9.52 -6.31 -7.53
N LEU A 82 -9.09 -7.55 -7.83
CA LEU A 82 -7.65 -7.85 -7.97
C LEU A 82 -7.08 -7.30 -9.27
N ASP A 83 -7.80 -7.45 -10.37
CA ASP A 83 -7.33 -7.03 -11.71
C ASP A 83 -7.56 -5.53 -11.97
N SER A 84 -8.36 -4.85 -11.15
CA SER A 84 -8.59 -3.41 -11.30
C SER A 84 -7.42 -2.59 -10.77
N SER A 85 -7.17 -1.44 -11.38
CA SER A 85 -6.23 -0.46 -10.85
C SER A 85 -6.86 0.31 -9.68
N CYS A 86 -6.11 0.47 -8.61
CA CYS A 86 -6.52 1.25 -7.45
C CYS A 86 -5.32 2.05 -6.93
N ASN A 87 -5.44 3.36 -6.90
CA ASN A 87 -4.52 4.18 -6.11
C ASN A 87 -4.89 4.02 -4.63
N PRO A 88 -4.02 3.44 -3.78
CA PRO A 88 -4.37 3.10 -2.40
C PRO A 88 -4.28 4.30 -1.45
N ASN A 89 -4.72 5.49 -1.89
CA ASN A 89 -4.91 6.61 -0.98
C ASN A 89 -6.12 6.37 -0.08
N VAL A 90 -6.16 7.06 1.05
CA VAL A 90 -7.22 6.84 2.06
C VAL A 90 -8.61 7.06 1.48
N GLY A 91 -8.80 8.07 0.63
CA GLY A 91 -10.10 8.37 0.02
C GLY A 91 -10.60 7.24 -0.88
N ASN A 92 -9.74 6.70 -1.73
CA ASN A 92 -10.10 5.59 -2.62
C ASN A 92 -10.40 4.31 -1.85
N MET A 93 -9.57 3.97 -0.85
CA MET A 93 -9.80 2.81 0.01
C MET A 93 -11.13 2.93 0.77
N SER A 94 -11.40 4.11 1.33
CA SER A 94 -12.66 4.42 2.01
C SER A 94 -13.88 4.28 1.08
N ASN A 95 -13.78 4.74 -0.15
CA ASN A 95 -14.85 4.61 -1.15
C ASN A 95 -15.10 3.15 -1.56
N ILE A 96 -14.07 2.35 -1.73
CA ILE A 96 -14.21 0.91 -2.01
C ILE A 96 -14.95 0.23 -0.85
N LEU A 97 -14.58 0.52 0.38
CA LEU A 97 -15.25 -0.02 1.56
C LEU A 97 -16.69 0.46 1.67
N GLN A 98 -16.98 1.71 1.33
CA GLN A 98 -18.36 2.24 1.27
C GLN A 98 -19.24 1.45 0.32
N ASN A 99 -18.72 1.04 -0.83
CA ASN A 99 -19.45 0.24 -1.82
C ASN A 99 -19.76 -1.18 -1.32
N ILE A 100 -19.06 -1.65 -0.29
CA ILE A 100 -19.31 -2.94 0.35
C ILE A 100 -20.25 -2.77 1.54
N SER A 101 -19.91 -1.86 2.45
CA SER A 101 -20.67 -1.60 3.68
C SER A 101 -20.31 -0.25 4.28
N ALA A 102 -21.32 0.54 4.61
CA ALA A 102 -21.15 1.82 5.31
C ALA A 102 -20.45 1.65 6.68
N ASP A 103 -20.70 0.53 7.36
CA ASP A 103 -20.04 0.23 8.64
C ASP A 103 -18.55 -0.06 8.47
N LEU A 104 -18.16 -0.81 7.44
CA LEU A 104 -16.74 -1.04 7.13
C LEU A 104 -16.01 0.28 6.84
N ARG A 105 -16.63 1.16 6.06
CA ARG A 105 -16.09 2.50 5.83
C ARG A 105 -15.90 3.26 7.13
N ARG A 106 -16.91 3.31 7.98
CA ARG A 106 -16.84 4.03 9.26
C ARG A 106 -15.72 3.51 10.14
N VAL A 107 -15.60 2.20 10.30
CA VAL A 107 -14.54 1.58 11.09
C VAL A 107 -13.16 1.93 10.52
N PHE A 108 -13.00 1.85 9.22
CA PHE A 108 -11.75 2.20 8.53
C PHE A 108 -11.38 3.67 8.74
N ASP A 109 -12.32 4.59 8.51
CA ASP A 109 -12.09 6.03 8.66
C ASP A 109 -11.72 6.39 10.12
N ASP A 110 -12.37 5.76 11.10
CA ASP A 110 -12.05 5.94 12.52
C ASP A 110 -10.65 5.43 12.85
N MET A 111 -10.27 4.26 12.35
CA MET A 111 -8.92 3.70 12.55
C MET A 111 -7.84 4.58 11.92
N VAL A 112 -8.05 5.07 10.70
CA VAL A 112 -7.13 5.98 10.01
C VAL A 112 -6.98 7.28 10.79
N LYS A 113 -8.08 7.85 11.27
CA LYS A 113 -8.07 9.06 12.10
C LYS A 113 -7.30 8.85 13.40
N GLN A 114 -7.55 7.75 14.11
CA GLN A 114 -6.84 7.42 15.36
C GLN A 114 -5.35 7.19 15.15
N SER A 115 -4.97 6.60 14.01
CA SER A 115 -3.56 6.35 13.68
C SER A 115 -2.76 7.63 13.38
N GLY A 116 -3.43 8.70 12.96
CA GLY A 116 -2.80 9.94 12.49
C GLY A 116 -1.96 9.78 11.21
N LYS A 117 -2.12 8.68 10.47
CA LYS A 117 -1.27 8.33 9.30
C LYS A 117 -1.88 8.68 7.95
N LYS A 118 -3.05 9.31 7.91
CA LYS A 118 -3.74 9.65 6.67
C LYS A 118 -2.84 10.40 5.68
N ASP A 119 -2.19 11.46 6.15
CA ASP A 119 -1.36 12.31 5.30
C ASP A 119 -0.12 11.58 4.80
N LYS A 120 0.45 10.68 5.61
CA LYS A 120 1.60 9.85 5.20
C LYS A 120 1.22 8.87 4.08
N ILE A 121 0.07 8.21 4.19
CA ILE A 121 -0.43 7.29 3.16
C ILE A 121 -0.71 8.06 1.87
N ASN A 122 -1.41 9.19 1.96
CA ASN A 122 -1.74 10.00 0.79
C ASN A 122 -0.49 10.56 0.11
N SER A 123 0.49 11.02 0.90
CA SER A 123 1.79 11.49 0.39
C SER A 123 2.56 10.39 -0.31
N LEU A 124 2.56 9.16 0.23
CA LEU A 124 3.21 8.01 -0.39
C LEU A 124 2.62 7.72 -1.78
N VAL A 125 1.30 7.74 -1.89
CA VAL A 125 0.61 7.48 -3.17
C VAL A 125 0.87 8.61 -4.17
N GLN A 126 0.88 9.87 -3.71
CA GLN A 126 1.22 11.01 -4.56
C GLN A 126 2.64 10.89 -5.11
N LEU A 127 3.62 10.60 -4.24
CA LEU A 127 5.01 10.40 -4.65
C LEU A 127 5.16 9.27 -5.69
N ARG A 128 4.44 8.16 -5.49
CA ARG A 128 4.45 7.07 -6.47
C ARG A 128 3.93 7.53 -7.83
N ASN A 129 2.87 8.34 -7.86
CA ASN A 129 2.31 8.86 -9.10
C ASN A 129 3.29 9.84 -9.77
N ASP A 130 3.91 10.73 -9.00
CA ASP A 130 4.89 11.69 -9.50
C ASP A 130 6.11 10.99 -10.10
N PHE A 131 6.63 9.96 -9.45
CA PHE A 131 7.72 9.12 -10.02
C PHE A 131 7.29 8.37 -11.27
N ALA A 132 6.05 7.88 -11.34
CA ALA A 132 5.53 7.20 -12.53
C ALA A 132 5.41 8.15 -13.74
N HIS A 133 5.20 9.44 -13.50
CA HIS A 133 5.19 10.47 -14.54
C HIS A 133 6.57 11.07 -14.84
N GLY A 134 7.62 10.56 -14.23
CA GLY A 134 9.00 11.00 -14.49
C GLY A 134 9.37 12.33 -13.83
N GLU A 135 8.58 12.79 -12.86
CA GLU A 135 8.90 14.00 -12.12
C GLU A 135 10.10 13.78 -11.20
N CYS A 136 11.02 14.73 -11.21
CA CYS A 136 12.19 14.69 -10.34
C CYS A 136 11.83 15.27 -8.98
N ILE A 137 11.66 14.39 -7.99
CA ILE A 137 11.28 14.80 -6.64
C ILE A 137 12.44 14.56 -5.68
N THR A 138 12.71 15.55 -4.85
CA THR A 138 13.68 15.43 -3.76
C THR A 138 12.96 14.97 -2.50
N VAL A 139 13.04 13.68 -2.19
CA VAL A 139 12.42 13.08 -1.00
C VAL A 139 13.46 12.33 -0.19
N SER A 140 13.38 12.39 1.12
CA SER A 140 14.16 11.52 2.01
C SER A 140 13.45 10.19 2.23
N ILE A 141 14.21 9.13 2.51
CA ILE A 141 13.64 7.81 2.82
C ILE A 141 12.92 7.77 4.18
N GLU A 142 13.04 8.80 4.99
CA GLU A 142 12.41 8.91 6.31
C GLU A 142 10.94 9.35 6.25
N THR A 143 10.48 9.76 5.06
CA THR A 143 9.10 10.17 4.84
C THR A 143 8.15 8.99 4.86
#